data_951e2e2c858b0f9f6f4469aeb4ffbfde
#
_entry.id   951e2e2c858b0f9f6f4469aeb4ffbfde
#
_cell.length_a   1.000
_cell.length_b   1.000
_cell.length_c   1.000
_cell.angle_alpha   90.00
_cell.angle_beta   90.00
_cell.angle_gamma   90.00
#
_symmetry.space_group_name_H-M   'P 1'
#
loop_
_entity.id
_entity.type
_entity.pdbx_description
1 polymer ?
#
loop_
_entity_poly.entity_id
_entity_poly.type
_entity_poly.pdbx_seq_one_letter_code
_entity_poly.pdbx_strand_id
1 'polypeptide(L)'
;MGKSILDGRQALRKEIDKIAEVAGYLWQNGWAERNGGNITVNITEFVDDAIKALPAISEVRPIGETLPHLKGQYFFCKGTGKRMRDLARWPMDNGSVIRILDDCASYVIIADHAVQPTSELPSHLAVHDRQIELGSGYKATVHTHPIELVAMSHNNHFLGKDVLTKILWSMIPETKAFCPLGLGVVPYQLPGSVKLAHDTLSELEDYDVVLWEKHGVFAKGTDVMDAFDQIDVLSKSAKIYLDCKAMGYEPTGMSDEQMAEMSRAFNLPR
;
A
#
# COMPACT_ATOMS: atom_id res chain seq x y z
N MET A 1 11.71 11.50 29.61
CA MET A 1 11.20 10.91 28.35
C MET A 1 10.66 9.53 28.68
N GLY A 2 9.43 9.19 28.29
CA GLY A 2 8.88 7.84 28.41
C GLY A 2 9.71 6.86 27.58
N LYS A 3 9.63 5.58 27.93
CA LYS A 3 10.30 4.51 27.19
C LYS A 3 9.56 4.30 25.87
N SER A 4 10.28 4.34 24.71
CA SER A 4 9.67 4.04 23.42
C SER A 4 9.25 2.56 23.33
N ILE A 5 8.19 2.28 22.58
CA ILE A 5 7.81 0.89 22.25
C ILE A 5 8.95 0.13 21.54
N LEU A 6 9.88 0.85 20.92
CA LEU A 6 11.02 0.27 20.20
C LEU A 6 12.20 -0.11 21.13
N ASP A 7 12.20 0.33 22.40
CA ASP A 7 13.32 0.09 23.30
C ASP A 7 13.49 -1.40 23.64
N GLY A 8 14.67 -1.94 23.30
CA GLY A 8 14.99 -3.35 23.47
C GLY A 8 14.37 -4.31 22.44
N ARG A 9 13.63 -3.80 21.41
CA ARG A 9 12.91 -4.60 20.42
C ARG A 9 13.49 -4.43 19.02
N GLN A 10 14.60 -5.12 18.77
CA GLN A 10 15.33 -4.97 17.51
C GLN A 10 14.51 -5.40 16.27
N ALA A 11 13.68 -6.44 16.37
CA ALA A 11 12.86 -6.91 15.25
C ALA A 11 11.79 -5.87 14.88
N LEU A 12 11.05 -5.36 15.87
CA LEU A 12 10.07 -4.30 15.65
C LEU A 12 10.73 -3.04 15.10
N ARG A 13 11.90 -2.64 15.62
CA ARG A 13 12.65 -1.49 15.13
C ARG A 13 12.99 -1.64 13.65
N LYS A 14 13.51 -2.80 13.24
CA LYS A 14 13.82 -3.06 11.83
C LYS A 14 12.60 -2.93 10.93
N GLU A 15 11.43 -3.36 11.39
CA GLU A 15 10.20 -3.24 10.61
C GLU A 15 9.76 -1.77 10.48
N ILE A 16 9.85 -1.00 11.57
CA ILE A 16 9.60 0.45 11.53
C ILE A 16 10.62 1.19 10.64
N ASP A 17 11.88 0.77 10.66
CA ASP A 17 12.93 1.34 9.81
C ASP A 17 12.65 1.09 8.32
N LYS A 18 12.15 -0.11 7.93
CA LYS A 18 11.68 -0.38 6.55
C LYS A 18 10.52 0.54 6.13
N ILE A 19 9.56 0.75 7.04
CA ILE A 19 8.44 1.67 6.77
C ILE A 19 8.96 3.10 6.54
N ALA A 20 9.92 3.54 7.35
CA ALA A 20 10.56 4.84 7.20
C ALA A 20 11.34 4.95 5.88
N GLU A 21 12.03 3.90 5.47
CA GLU A 21 12.76 3.82 4.21
C GLU A 21 11.82 3.96 3.02
N VAL A 22 10.73 3.19 2.96
CA VAL A 22 9.71 3.28 1.91
C VAL A 22 9.06 4.66 1.88
N ALA A 23 8.72 5.24 3.04
CA ALA A 23 8.21 6.61 3.10
C ALA A 23 9.19 7.63 2.49
N GLY A 24 10.50 7.39 2.65
CA GLY A 24 11.57 8.16 2.02
C GLY A 24 11.56 8.03 0.51
N TYR A 25 11.44 6.82 -0.03
CA TYR A 25 11.36 6.57 -1.48
C TYR A 25 10.11 7.20 -2.11
N LEU A 26 8.95 7.05 -1.49
CA LEU A 26 7.69 7.66 -1.96
C LEU A 26 7.81 9.18 -2.07
N TRP A 27 8.46 9.83 -1.11
CA TRP A 27 8.68 11.27 -1.16
C TRP A 27 9.73 11.66 -2.20
N GLN A 28 10.84 10.93 -2.32
CA GLN A 28 11.92 11.19 -3.28
C GLN A 28 11.44 11.03 -4.73
N ASN A 29 10.57 10.06 -4.99
CA ASN A 29 9.95 9.85 -6.31
C ASN A 29 8.88 10.91 -6.64
N GLY A 30 8.53 11.81 -5.71
CA GLY A 30 7.48 12.81 -5.92
C GLY A 30 6.07 12.24 -5.86
N TRP A 31 5.88 11.07 -5.27
CA TRP A 31 4.59 10.36 -5.21
C TRP A 31 3.79 10.64 -3.93
N ALA A 32 4.31 11.49 -3.06
CA ALA A 32 3.71 11.80 -1.76
C ALA A 32 3.79 13.30 -1.47
N GLU A 33 3.05 14.07 -2.27
CA GLU A 33 2.97 15.52 -2.11
C GLU A 33 2.30 15.90 -0.78
N ARG A 34 2.79 16.93 -0.12
CA ARG A 34 2.27 17.46 1.15
C ARG A 34 2.07 16.34 2.19
N ASN A 35 0.84 15.90 2.44
CA ASN A 35 0.48 14.80 3.34
C ASN A 35 -0.13 13.59 2.59
N GLY A 36 -0.02 13.57 1.27
CA GLY A 36 -0.51 12.50 0.42
C GLY A 36 0.16 11.15 0.72
N GLY A 37 -0.52 10.10 0.31
CA GLY A 37 -0.10 8.73 0.51
C GLY A 37 -0.26 8.20 1.94
N ASN A 38 -0.41 6.90 2.07
CA ASN A 38 -0.60 6.19 3.35
C ASN A 38 0.18 4.88 3.36
N ILE A 39 0.58 4.46 4.55
CA ILE A 39 1.20 3.16 4.82
C ILE A 39 0.52 2.58 6.04
N THR A 40 0.13 1.31 5.98
CA THR A 40 -0.34 0.54 7.13
C THR A 40 0.29 -0.84 7.09
N VAL A 41 0.90 -1.26 8.21
CA VAL A 41 1.61 -2.54 8.32
C VAL A 41 1.11 -3.29 9.54
N ASN A 42 0.75 -4.55 9.38
CA ASN A 42 0.45 -5.45 10.48
C ASN A 42 1.75 -5.83 11.18
N ILE A 43 1.91 -5.38 12.43
CA ILE A 43 3.09 -5.62 13.26
C ILE A 43 2.84 -6.63 14.38
N THR A 44 1.74 -7.36 14.35
CA THR A 44 1.32 -8.28 15.43
C THR A 44 2.38 -9.31 15.78
N GLU A 45 3.11 -9.83 14.82
CA GLU A 45 4.17 -10.81 15.03
C GLU A 45 5.35 -10.29 15.86
N PHE A 46 5.52 -8.96 15.94
CA PHE A 46 6.57 -8.31 16.72
C PHE A 46 6.11 -7.89 18.12
N VAL A 47 4.85 -8.16 18.48
CA VAL A 47 4.23 -7.71 19.72
C VAL A 47 4.46 -8.74 20.82
N ASP A 48 5.25 -8.35 21.83
CA ASP A 48 5.50 -9.13 23.06
C ASP A 48 4.45 -8.84 24.15
N ASP A 49 4.50 -9.58 25.25
CA ASP A 49 3.56 -9.41 26.36
C ASP A 49 3.68 -8.04 27.05
N ALA A 50 4.86 -7.43 27.00
CA ALA A 50 5.04 -6.08 27.54
C ALA A 50 4.33 -5.02 26.66
N ILE A 51 4.31 -5.19 25.33
CA ILE A 51 3.52 -4.34 24.42
C ILE A 51 2.03 -4.57 24.64
N LYS A 52 1.58 -5.83 24.78
CA LYS A 52 0.16 -6.16 25.04
C LYS A 52 -0.34 -5.51 26.33
N ALA A 53 0.53 -5.37 27.32
CA ALA A 53 0.23 -4.76 28.63
C ALA A 53 0.25 -3.22 28.59
N LEU A 54 0.67 -2.58 27.51
CA LEU A 54 0.68 -1.11 27.40
C LEU A 54 -0.75 -0.56 27.51
N PRO A 55 -0.96 0.50 28.32
CA PRO A 55 -2.24 1.17 28.36
C PRO A 55 -2.54 1.89 27.04
N ALA A 56 -3.82 2.05 26.74
CA ALA A 56 -4.23 2.97 25.69
C ALA A 56 -3.83 4.41 26.06
N ILE A 57 -3.30 5.15 25.09
CA ILE A 57 -2.99 6.58 25.19
C ILE A 57 -3.99 7.46 24.44
N SER A 58 -5.03 6.84 23.88
CA SER A 58 -6.18 7.49 23.26
C SER A 58 -7.48 6.96 23.82
N GLU A 59 -8.57 7.67 23.57
CA GLU A 59 -9.91 7.12 23.71
C GLU A 59 -10.15 6.02 22.68
N VAL A 60 -11.16 5.16 22.91
CA VAL A 60 -11.63 4.17 21.95
C VAL A 60 -12.20 4.89 20.71
N ARG A 61 -11.80 4.46 19.53
CA ARG A 61 -12.17 5.08 18.27
C ARG A 61 -12.80 4.04 17.33
N PRO A 62 -13.91 4.38 16.66
CA PRO A 62 -14.53 3.46 15.70
C PRO A 62 -13.69 3.33 14.44
N ILE A 63 -13.68 2.13 13.85
CA ILE A 63 -13.13 1.86 12.50
C ILE A 63 -14.14 2.32 11.44
N GLY A 64 -15.45 2.16 11.72
CA GLY A 64 -16.55 2.44 10.78
C GLY A 64 -17.23 1.18 10.25
N GLU A 65 -16.61 0.02 10.41
CA GLU A 65 -17.11 -1.29 10.05
C GLU A 65 -16.58 -2.36 11.02
N THR A 66 -17.15 -3.57 10.94
CA THR A 66 -16.69 -4.71 11.74
C THR A 66 -15.77 -5.59 10.90
N LEU A 67 -14.56 -5.83 11.40
CA LEU A 67 -13.48 -6.57 10.72
C LEU A 67 -13.06 -7.76 11.59
N PRO A 68 -13.76 -8.92 11.46
CA PRO A 68 -13.72 -10.00 12.45
C PRO A 68 -12.35 -10.69 12.58
N HIS A 69 -11.54 -10.67 11.52
CA HIS A 69 -10.23 -11.31 11.52
C HIS A 69 -9.12 -10.42 12.13
N LEU A 70 -9.43 -9.14 12.42
CA LEU A 70 -8.49 -8.21 13.04
C LEU A 70 -8.51 -8.22 14.57
N LYS A 71 -9.33 -9.04 15.22
CA LYS A 71 -9.40 -9.10 16.68
C LYS A 71 -8.02 -9.19 17.33
N GLY A 72 -7.67 -8.22 18.17
CA GLY A 72 -6.42 -8.20 18.91
C GLY A 72 -5.16 -7.98 18.06
N GLN A 73 -5.30 -7.65 16.78
CA GLN A 73 -4.20 -7.34 15.88
C GLN A 73 -3.62 -5.94 16.16
N TYR A 74 -2.36 -5.75 15.78
CA TYR A 74 -1.62 -4.51 15.97
C TYR A 74 -1.11 -4.00 14.64
N PHE A 75 -1.26 -2.70 14.42
CA PHE A 75 -0.83 -2.06 13.17
C PHE A 75 0.00 -0.82 13.45
N PHE A 76 1.04 -0.62 12.64
CA PHE A 76 1.63 0.69 12.47
C PHE A 76 0.93 1.40 11.30
N CYS A 77 0.49 2.63 11.52
CA CYS A 77 -0.25 3.41 10.55
C CYS A 77 0.37 4.80 10.42
N LYS A 78 0.57 5.30 9.20
CA LYS A 78 0.94 6.70 8.99
C LYS A 78 -0.14 7.62 9.57
N GLY A 79 0.30 8.70 10.23
CA GLY A 79 -0.59 9.69 10.83
C GLY A 79 -1.32 10.56 9.81
N THR A 80 -2.58 10.89 10.09
CA THR A 80 -3.33 11.86 9.30
C THR A 80 -2.66 13.24 9.32
N GLY A 81 -2.62 13.93 8.17
CA GLY A 81 -1.96 15.22 8.03
C GLY A 81 -0.42 15.18 8.12
N LYS A 82 0.18 14.02 8.44
CA LYS A 82 1.64 13.83 8.49
C LYS A 82 2.20 13.60 7.08
N ARG A 83 3.45 13.97 6.87
CA ARG A 83 4.11 13.91 5.57
C ARG A 83 5.02 12.68 5.50
N MET A 84 5.10 12.04 4.33
CA MET A 84 6.01 10.88 4.13
C MET A 84 7.47 11.24 4.43
N ARG A 85 7.93 12.43 4.02
CA ARG A 85 9.30 12.90 4.33
C ARG A 85 9.60 13.02 5.82
N ASP A 86 8.57 13.31 6.64
CA ASP A 86 8.73 13.42 8.09
C ASP A 86 8.61 12.04 8.74
N LEU A 87 7.73 11.16 8.21
CA LEU A 87 7.64 9.75 8.58
C LEU A 87 9.00 9.04 8.33
N ALA A 88 9.66 9.32 7.19
CA ALA A 88 10.98 8.79 6.87
C ALA A 88 12.07 9.14 7.90
N ARG A 89 11.94 10.29 8.55
CA ARG A 89 12.95 10.78 9.51
C ARG A 89 12.61 10.43 10.95
N TRP A 90 11.33 10.49 11.29
CA TRP A 90 10.82 10.35 12.65
C TRP A 90 9.53 9.51 12.63
N PRO A 91 9.65 8.18 12.37
CA PRO A 91 8.47 7.33 12.16
C PRO A 91 7.53 7.32 13.36
N MET A 92 8.04 7.30 14.60
CA MET A 92 7.21 7.27 15.79
C MET A 92 6.52 8.60 16.12
N ASP A 93 7.01 9.74 15.59
CA ASP A 93 6.36 11.05 15.72
C ASP A 93 5.30 11.30 14.63
N ASN A 94 5.33 10.52 13.56
CA ASN A 94 4.51 10.70 12.36
C ASN A 94 3.63 9.50 12.02
N GLY A 95 3.71 8.43 12.80
CA GLY A 95 2.88 7.25 12.73
C GLY A 95 2.27 6.91 14.10
N SER A 96 1.31 6.00 14.07
CA SER A 96 0.64 5.47 15.27
C SER A 96 0.80 3.97 15.33
N VAL A 97 0.95 3.43 16.54
CA VAL A 97 0.72 2.01 16.78
C VAL A 97 -0.67 1.86 17.38
N ILE A 98 -1.53 1.15 16.68
CA ILE A 98 -2.90 0.87 17.11
C ILE A 98 -3.08 -0.59 17.47
N ARG A 99 -4.02 -0.85 18.39
CA ARG A 99 -4.51 -2.18 18.73
C ARG A 99 -5.99 -2.25 18.44
N ILE A 100 -6.42 -3.25 17.65
CA ILE A 100 -7.83 -3.52 17.39
C ILE A 100 -8.44 -4.20 18.62
N LEU A 101 -9.62 -3.76 19.03
CA LEU A 101 -10.30 -4.26 20.21
C LEU A 101 -11.10 -5.55 19.91
N ASP A 102 -11.59 -6.17 20.97
CA ASP A 102 -12.34 -7.44 20.91
C ASP A 102 -13.67 -7.35 20.15
N ASP A 103 -14.21 -6.15 20.00
CA ASP A 103 -15.42 -5.87 19.23
C ASP A 103 -15.19 -5.89 17.71
N CYS A 104 -13.93 -5.95 17.27
CA CYS A 104 -13.52 -5.93 15.86
C CYS A 104 -14.02 -4.71 15.07
N ALA A 105 -14.50 -3.67 15.75
CA ALA A 105 -15.11 -2.48 15.17
C ALA A 105 -14.46 -1.19 15.67
N SER A 106 -13.52 -1.31 16.64
CA SER A 106 -12.86 -0.17 17.24
C SER A 106 -11.38 -0.45 17.54
N TYR A 107 -10.62 0.62 17.75
CA TYR A 107 -9.19 0.57 18.07
C TYR A 107 -8.81 1.59 19.14
N VAL A 108 -7.65 1.38 19.73
CA VAL A 108 -6.96 2.35 20.59
C VAL A 108 -5.53 2.56 20.10
N ILE A 109 -4.96 3.74 20.37
CA ILE A 109 -3.54 4.02 20.15
C ILE A 109 -2.79 3.63 21.43
N ILE A 110 -1.66 2.93 21.29
CA ILE A 110 -0.89 2.38 22.44
C ILE A 110 0.55 2.89 22.52
N ALA A 111 1.08 3.57 21.53
CA ALA A 111 2.48 4.05 21.50
C ALA A 111 2.75 5.03 20.34
N ASP A 112 3.84 5.76 20.40
CA ASP A 112 4.58 6.38 21.52
C ASP A 112 3.93 7.72 21.81
N HIS A 113 3.22 8.22 20.78
CA HIS A 113 2.46 9.47 20.75
C HIS A 113 1.04 9.21 20.25
N ALA A 114 0.09 10.00 20.72
CA ALA A 114 -1.32 9.91 20.31
C ALA A 114 -1.55 10.54 18.91
N VAL A 115 -0.79 10.07 17.91
CA VAL A 115 -0.95 10.49 16.52
C VAL A 115 -2.18 9.82 15.94
N GLN A 116 -3.13 10.60 15.41
CA GLN A 116 -4.31 10.06 14.75
C GLN A 116 -3.90 9.31 13.47
N PRO A 117 -4.28 8.05 13.25
CA PRO A 117 -4.05 7.34 12.00
C PRO A 117 -4.67 8.03 10.78
N THR A 118 -4.22 7.65 9.59
CA THR A 118 -4.76 8.14 8.32
C THR A 118 -6.29 8.10 8.27
N SER A 119 -6.92 9.06 7.59
CA SER A 119 -8.37 9.06 7.35
C SER A 119 -8.84 7.90 6.45
N GLU A 120 -7.92 7.25 5.72
CA GLU A 120 -8.19 6.08 4.88
C GLU A 120 -7.97 4.76 5.63
N LEU A 121 -7.80 4.82 6.96
CA LEU A 121 -7.61 3.63 7.80
C LEU A 121 -8.67 2.54 7.58
N PRO A 122 -9.97 2.83 7.41
CA PRO A 122 -10.97 1.78 7.13
C PRO A 122 -10.63 0.96 5.89
N SER A 123 -10.25 1.61 4.77
CA SER A 123 -9.86 0.91 3.54
C SER A 123 -8.65 0.01 3.73
N HIS A 124 -7.62 0.51 4.43
CA HIS A 124 -6.44 -0.28 4.74
C HIS A 124 -6.77 -1.49 5.62
N LEU A 125 -7.54 -1.28 6.69
CA LEU A 125 -7.89 -2.36 7.61
C LEU A 125 -8.82 -3.41 6.98
N ALA A 126 -9.75 -3.01 6.10
CA ALA A 126 -10.59 -3.95 5.36
C ALA A 126 -9.74 -4.90 4.48
N VAL A 127 -8.70 -4.37 3.83
CA VAL A 127 -7.75 -5.20 3.07
C VAL A 127 -6.98 -6.14 4.00
N HIS A 128 -6.49 -5.67 5.14
CA HIS A 128 -5.80 -6.53 6.12
C HIS A 128 -6.72 -7.63 6.66
N ASP A 129 -7.98 -7.32 6.98
CA ASP A 129 -8.98 -8.30 7.43
C ASP A 129 -9.13 -9.42 6.40
N ARG A 130 -9.34 -9.06 5.12
CA ARG A 130 -9.47 -10.02 4.04
C ARG A 130 -8.20 -10.85 3.82
N GLN A 131 -7.01 -10.25 3.94
CA GLN A 131 -5.76 -10.99 3.77
C GLN A 131 -5.52 -11.98 4.91
N ILE A 132 -5.91 -11.66 6.14
CA ILE A 132 -5.85 -12.59 7.28
C ILE A 132 -6.87 -13.72 7.10
N GLU A 133 -8.10 -13.41 6.68
CA GLU A 133 -9.12 -14.42 6.34
C GLU A 133 -8.62 -15.44 5.33
N LEU A 134 -7.94 -14.96 4.28
CA LEU A 134 -7.38 -15.81 3.22
C LEU A 134 -6.10 -16.54 3.62
N GLY A 135 -5.46 -16.18 4.74
CA GLY A 135 -4.15 -16.72 5.13
C GLY A 135 -3.05 -16.43 4.09
N SER A 136 -3.16 -15.31 3.37
CA SER A 136 -2.30 -14.98 2.22
C SER A 136 -0.86 -14.63 2.58
N GLY A 137 -0.60 -14.25 3.84
CA GLY A 137 0.71 -13.77 4.29
C GLY A 137 1.00 -12.30 3.97
N TYR A 138 0.12 -11.59 3.28
CA TYR A 138 0.26 -10.14 3.07
C TYR A 138 0.10 -9.38 4.37
N LYS A 139 1.04 -8.45 4.66
CA LYS A 139 1.12 -7.72 5.93
C LYS A 139 1.18 -6.21 5.78
N ALA A 140 1.34 -5.70 4.57
CA ALA A 140 1.47 -4.28 4.31
C ALA A 140 0.50 -3.79 3.25
N THR A 141 0.07 -2.54 3.39
CA THR A 141 -0.68 -1.80 2.38
C THR A 141 -0.05 -0.41 2.21
N VAL A 142 0.12 -0.01 0.96
CA VAL A 142 0.69 1.29 0.56
C VAL A 142 -0.25 1.96 -0.43
N HIS A 143 -0.62 3.21 -0.12
CA HIS A 143 -1.30 4.10 -1.06
C HIS A 143 -0.40 5.29 -1.37
N THR A 144 -0.27 5.66 -2.65
CA THR A 144 0.57 6.76 -3.10
C THR A 144 0.16 7.26 -4.50
N HIS A 145 0.74 8.37 -4.97
CA HIS A 145 0.31 9.08 -6.18
C HIS A 145 1.41 9.08 -7.27
N PRO A 146 1.77 7.93 -7.88
CA PRO A 146 2.77 7.90 -8.96
C PRO A 146 2.25 8.67 -10.17
N ILE A 147 3.00 9.71 -10.55
CA ILE A 147 2.58 10.72 -11.53
C ILE A 147 2.23 10.07 -12.87
N GLU A 148 3.03 9.12 -13.30
CA GLU A 148 2.89 8.44 -14.59
C GLU A 148 1.60 7.63 -14.67
N LEU A 149 1.30 6.84 -13.64
CA LEU A 149 0.08 6.04 -13.59
C LEU A 149 -1.17 6.92 -13.43
N VAL A 150 -1.08 7.98 -12.61
CA VAL A 150 -2.17 8.96 -12.50
C VAL A 150 -2.39 9.65 -13.84
N ALA A 151 -1.34 10.07 -14.56
CA ALA A 151 -1.46 10.69 -15.88
C ALA A 151 -2.15 9.77 -16.89
N MET A 152 -1.78 8.47 -16.91
CA MET A 152 -2.45 7.49 -17.79
C MET A 152 -3.94 7.37 -17.46
N SER A 153 -4.33 7.44 -16.18
CA SER A 153 -5.74 7.31 -15.75
C SER A 153 -6.66 8.45 -16.25
N HIS A 154 -6.10 9.55 -16.79
CA HIS A 154 -6.88 10.62 -17.39
C HIS A 154 -7.36 10.30 -18.82
N ASN A 155 -6.93 9.18 -19.41
CA ASN A 155 -7.37 8.74 -20.72
C ASN A 155 -8.18 7.45 -20.57
N ASN A 156 -9.45 7.49 -21.00
CA ASN A 156 -10.37 6.34 -20.93
C ASN A 156 -9.83 5.07 -21.59
N HIS A 157 -8.92 5.19 -22.58
CA HIS A 157 -8.27 4.03 -23.20
C HIS A 157 -7.51 3.18 -22.17
N PHE A 158 -6.87 3.80 -21.18
CA PHE A 158 -6.10 3.12 -20.16
C PHE A 158 -6.94 2.66 -18.95
N LEU A 159 -8.25 2.94 -18.92
CA LEU A 159 -9.12 2.45 -17.86
C LEU A 159 -9.58 0.99 -18.07
N GLY A 160 -9.30 0.41 -19.24
CA GLY A 160 -9.46 -1.01 -19.49
C GLY A 160 -8.30 -1.79 -18.85
N LYS A 161 -8.59 -2.62 -17.84
CA LYS A 161 -7.59 -3.37 -17.07
C LYS A 161 -6.65 -4.19 -17.96
N ASP A 162 -7.17 -4.91 -18.91
CA ASP A 162 -6.37 -5.74 -19.84
C ASP A 162 -5.47 -4.89 -20.72
N VAL A 163 -5.97 -3.73 -21.19
CA VAL A 163 -5.22 -2.80 -22.04
C VAL A 163 -4.04 -2.22 -21.26
N LEU A 164 -4.31 -1.67 -20.08
CA LEU A 164 -3.28 -1.05 -19.24
C LEU A 164 -2.23 -2.07 -18.81
N THR A 165 -2.66 -3.20 -18.27
CA THR A 165 -1.77 -4.29 -17.86
C THR A 165 -0.86 -4.74 -19.00
N LYS A 166 -1.43 -4.99 -20.21
CA LYS A 166 -0.65 -5.45 -21.36
C LYS A 166 0.39 -4.40 -21.80
N ILE A 167 0.02 -3.12 -21.82
CA ILE A 167 0.95 -2.03 -22.12
C ILE A 167 2.10 -2.01 -21.11
N LEU A 168 1.80 -2.02 -19.82
CA LEU A 168 2.83 -1.95 -18.78
C LEU A 168 3.76 -3.16 -18.81
N TRP A 169 3.21 -4.37 -18.95
CA TRP A 169 4.01 -5.59 -19.07
C TRP A 169 4.95 -5.57 -20.26
N SER A 170 4.55 -4.93 -21.37
CA SER A 170 5.34 -4.93 -22.59
C SER A 170 6.53 -3.97 -22.56
N MET A 171 6.61 -3.05 -21.59
CA MET A 171 7.65 -2.01 -21.58
C MET A 171 9.00 -2.54 -21.07
N ILE A 172 9.02 -3.34 -20.01
CA ILE A 172 10.22 -3.99 -19.47
C ILE A 172 9.86 -5.36 -18.88
N PRO A 173 10.80 -6.33 -18.95
CA PRO A 173 10.58 -7.69 -18.42
C PRO A 173 10.19 -7.71 -16.95
N GLU A 174 10.79 -6.87 -16.14
CA GLU A 174 10.58 -6.81 -14.68
C GLU A 174 9.13 -6.58 -14.31
N THR A 175 8.38 -5.81 -15.13
CA THR A 175 6.98 -5.51 -14.81
C THR A 175 6.11 -6.76 -14.80
N LYS A 176 6.29 -7.63 -15.79
CA LYS A 176 5.57 -8.91 -15.78
C LYS A 176 6.11 -9.88 -14.74
N ALA A 177 7.42 -9.83 -14.46
CA ALA A 177 8.04 -10.72 -13.47
C ALA A 177 7.62 -10.40 -12.04
N PHE A 178 7.56 -9.12 -11.66
CA PHE A 178 7.26 -8.68 -10.29
C PHE A 178 5.78 -8.29 -10.09
N CYS A 179 5.04 -7.97 -11.15
CA CYS A 179 3.61 -7.72 -11.11
C CYS A 179 2.86 -8.69 -12.05
N PRO A 180 2.97 -10.02 -11.82
CA PRO A 180 2.45 -11.03 -12.74
C PRO A 180 0.93 -11.01 -12.86
N LEU A 181 0.21 -10.49 -11.86
CA LEU A 181 -1.24 -10.32 -11.89
C LEU A 181 -1.66 -9.06 -12.65
N GLY A 182 -0.72 -8.11 -12.90
CA GLY A 182 -1.01 -6.86 -13.58
C GLY A 182 -1.50 -5.76 -12.65
N LEU A 183 -2.35 -4.87 -13.17
CA LEU A 183 -2.85 -3.69 -12.49
C LEU A 183 -4.37 -3.61 -12.60
N GLY A 184 -5.07 -3.73 -11.47
CA GLY A 184 -6.51 -3.48 -11.36
C GLY A 184 -6.84 -2.00 -11.55
N VAL A 185 -8.08 -1.68 -11.92
CA VAL A 185 -8.53 -0.28 -12.09
C VAL A 185 -9.85 -0.07 -11.36
N VAL A 186 -9.86 0.89 -10.46
CA VAL A 186 -11.07 1.37 -9.78
C VAL A 186 -11.47 2.71 -10.38
N PRO A 187 -12.66 2.84 -10.98
CA PRO A 187 -13.18 4.12 -11.47
C PRO A 187 -13.23 5.17 -10.36
N TYR A 188 -13.17 6.44 -10.73
CA TYR A 188 -13.17 7.55 -9.77
C TYR A 188 -14.25 7.41 -8.71
N GLN A 189 -13.84 7.48 -7.47
CA GLN A 189 -14.67 7.55 -6.28
C GLN A 189 -14.15 8.66 -5.36
N LEU A 190 -15.02 9.18 -4.51
CA LEU A 190 -14.60 10.18 -3.52
C LEU A 190 -13.54 9.58 -2.57
N PRO A 191 -12.36 10.19 -2.43
CA PRO A 191 -11.34 9.73 -1.50
C PRO A 191 -11.88 9.54 -0.07
N GLY A 192 -11.53 8.43 0.57
CA GLY A 192 -12.00 8.07 1.91
C GLY A 192 -13.46 7.58 1.97
N SER A 193 -14.14 7.40 0.85
CA SER A 193 -15.50 6.87 0.84
C SER A 193 -15.54 5.35 1.05
N VAL A 194 -16.61 4.86 1.66
CA VAL A 194 -16.89 3.42 1.79
C VAL A 194 -16.91 2.73 0.43
N LYS A 195 -17.44 3.41 -0.60
CA LYS A 195 -17.49 2.85 -1.94
C LYS A 195 -16.08 2.63 -2.51
N LEU A 196 -15.15 3.57 -2.32
CA LEU A 196 -13.75 3.41 -2.73
C LEU A 196 -13.12 2.19 -2.03
N ALA A 197 -13.38 2.04 -0.73
CA ALA A 197 -12.88 0.89 0.04
C ALA A 197 -13.39 -0.45 -0.52
N HIS A 198 -14.69 -0.55 -0.78
CA HIS A 198 -15.30 -1.75 -1.34
C HIS A 198 -14.81 -2.08 -2.75
N ASP A 199 -14.78 -1.08 -3.65
CA ASP A 199 -14.31 -1.27 -5.01
C ASP A 199 -12.82 -1.67 -5.02
N THR A 200 -12.00 -1.09 -4.12
CA THR A 200 -10.60 -1.44 -3.94
C THR A 200 -10.44 -2.89 -3.46
N LEU A 201 -11.20 -3.28 -2.45
CA LEU A 201 -11.15 -4.63 -1.90
C LEU A 201 -11.53 -5.68 -2.96
N SER A 202 -12.58 -5.40 -3.75
CA SER A 202 -13.03 -6.27 -4.84
C SER A 202 -11.95 -6.45 -5.91
N GLU A 203 -11.28 -5.36 -6.32
CA GLU A 203 -10.20 -5.45 -7.31
C GLU A 203 -8.96 -6.17 -6.76
N LEU A 204 -8.66 -6.01 -5.47
CA LEU A 204 -7.53 -6.69 -4.81
C LEU A 204 -7.76 -8.20 -4.58
N GLU A 205 -8.91 -8.76 -4.94
CA GLU A 205 -9.07 -10.22 -5.01
C GLU A 205 -8.28 -10.82 -6.18
N ASP A 206 -8.20 -10.09 -7.29
CA ASP A 206 -7.54 -10.53 -8.52
C ASP A 206 -6.15 -9.90 -8.73
N TYR A 207 -5.88 -8.74 -8.12
CA TYR A 207 -4.66 -7.96 -8.30
C TYR A 207 -3.96 -7.68 -6.97
N ASP A 208 -2.65 -7.42 -7.02
CA ASP A 208 -1.89 -6.95 -5.86
C ASP A 208 -1.78 -5.41 -5.81
N VAL A 209 -1.95 -4.76 -6.96
CA VAL A 209 -1.97 -3.30 -7.10
C VAL A 209 -3.21 -2.87 -7.87
N VAL A 210 -3.86 -1.81 -7.41
CA VAL A 210 -4.99 -1.18 -8.11
C VAL A 210 -4.73 0.30 -8.35
N LEU A 211 -5.09 0.77 -9.53
CA LEU A 211 -5.09 2.19 -9.90
C LEU A 211 -6.46 2.79 -9.58
N TRP A 212 -6.49 3.80 -8.73
CA TRP A 212 -7.66 4.65 -8.52
C TRP A 212 -7.64 5.77 -9.56
N GLU A 213 -8.63 5.78 -10.43
CA GLU A 213 -8.73 6.76 -11.52
C GLU A 213 -8.56 8.20 -10.99
N LYS A 214 -7.60 8.96 -11.58
CA LYS A 214 -7.28 10.36 -11.28
C LYS A 214 -6.87 10.65 -9.83
N HIS A 215 -6.42 9.60 -9.10
CA HIS A 215 -6.04 9.75 -7.71
C HIS A 215 -4.64 9.18 -7.45
N GLY A 216 -4.47 7.87 -7.57
CA GLY A 216 -3.22 7.20 -7.21
C GLY A 216 -3.32 5.70 -7.33
N VAL A 217 -2.44 5.00 -6.63
CA VAL A 217 -2.46 3.53 -6.56
C VAL A 217 -2.58 3.06 -5.12
N PHE A 218 -3.15 1.87 -4.95
CA PHE A 218 -3.18 1.15 -3.69
C PHE A 218 -2.59 -0.25 -3.93
N ALA A 219 -1.59 -0.63 -3.13
CA ALA A 219 -0.92 -1.92 -3.23
C ALA A 219 -0.99 -2.68 -1.90
N LYS A 220 -1.06 -4.01 -1.99
CA LYS A 220 -0.83 -4.94 -0.88
C LYS A 220 0.49 -5.67 -1.12
N GLY A 221 1.18 -6.04 -0.05
CA GLY A 221 2.45 -6.77 -0.12
C GLY A 221 2.70 -7.63 1.11
N THR A 222 3.61 -8.59 0.98
CA THR A 222 4.07 -9.46 2.08
C THR A 222 4.81 -8.65 3.15
N ASP A 223 5.45 -7.56 2.74
CA ASP A 223 5.94 -6.49 3.59
C ASP A 223 5.82 -5.14 2.85
N VAL A 224 6.25 -4.06 3.49
CA VAL A 224 6.13 -2.70 2.93
C VAL A 224 7.03 -2.47 1.71
N MET A 225 8.18 -3.16 1.63
CA MET A 225 9.08 -3.09 0.48
C MET A 225 8.46 -3.77 -0.74
N ASP A 226 7.89 -4.98 -0.56
CA ASP A 226 7.19 -5.70 -1.61
C ASP A 226 6.03 -4.87 -2.21
N ALA A 227 5.21 -4.24 -1.35
CA ALA A 227 4.14 -3.35 -1.82
C ALA A 227 4.69 -2.14 -2.59
N PHE A 228 5.82 -1.56 -2.16
CA PHE A 228 6.47 -0.45 -2.84
C PHE A 228 7.08 -0.87 -4.17
N ASP A 229 7.82 -1.99 -4.22
CA ASP A 229 8.53 -2.47 -5.40
C ASP A 229 7.57 -2.72 -6.57
N GLN A 230 6.37 -3.25 -6.30
CA GLN A 230 5.33 -3.41 -7.32
C GLN A 230 4.91 -2.06 -7.92
N ILE A 231 4.70 -1.04 -7.07
CA ILE A 231 4.35 0.31 -7.53
C ILE A 231 5.49 0.91 -8.35
N ASP A 232 6.74 0.75 -7.90
CA ASP A 232 7.93 1.30 -8.57
C ASP A 232 8.09 0.73 -9.98
N VAL A 233 7.97 -0.58 -10.12
CA VAL A 233 8.11 -1.25 -11.42
C VAL A 233 6.98 -0.87 -12.38
N LEU A 234 5.73 -0.82 -11.90
CA LEU A 234 4.59 -0.38 -12.70
C LEU A 234 4.73 1.09 -13.14
N SER A 235 5.17 1.97 -12.24
CA SER A 235 5.38 3.39 -12.55
C SER A 235 6.54 3.58 -13.54
N LYS A 236 7.63 2.81 -13.43
CA LYS A 236 8.72 2.83 -14.41
C LYS A 236 8.23 2.47 -15.80
N SER A 237 7.42 1.43 -15.95
CA SER A 237 6.82 1.05 -17.23
C SER A 237 5.91 2.15 -17.80
N ALA A 238 5.07 2.73 -16.95
CA ALA A 238 4.22 3.85 -17.35
C ALA A 238 5.06 5.04 -17.84
N LYS A 239 6.15 5.36 -17.13
CA LYS A 239 7.07 6.42 -17.54
C LYS A 239 7.72 6.13 -18.88
N ILE A 240 8.23 4.92 -19.12
CA ILE A 240 8.83 4.53 -20.41
C ILE A 240 7.80 4.72 -21.54
N TYR A 241 6.57 4.23 -21.35
CA TYR A 241 5.51 4.39 -22.33
C TYR A 241 5.24 5.87 -22.64
N LEU A 242 5.07 6.69 -21.60
CA LEU A 242 4.78 8.12 -21.77
C LEU A 242 5.94 8.88 -22.41
N ASP A 243 7.20 8.56 -22.07
CA ASP A 243 8.39 9.17 -22.67
C ASP A 243 8.47 8.83 -24.16
N CYS A 244 8.20 7.58 -24.57
CA CYS A 244 8.13 7.19 -25.97
C CYS A 244 7.06 7.99 -26.73
N LYS A 245 5.87 8.11 -26.12
CA LYS A 245 4.78 8.93 -26.72
C LYS A 245 5.15 10.40 -26.83
N ALA A 246 5.85 10.95 -25.82
CA ALA A 246 6.34 12.34 -25.85
C ALA A 246 7.41 12.56 -26.94
N MET A 247 8.20 11.55 -27.27
CA MET A 247 9.14 11.56 -28.41
C MET A 247 8.46 11.42 -29.76
N GLY A 248 7.14 11.20 -29.82
CA GLY A 248 6.33 11.18 -31.04
C GLY A 248 6.16 9.82 -31.70
N TYR A 249 6.46 8.72 -31.00
CA TYR A 249 6.25 7.38 -31.54
C TYR A 249 5.51 6.44 -30.57
N GLU A 250 4.89 5.42 -31.12
CA GLU A 250 4.28 4.32 -30.36
C GLU A 250 5.38 3.30 -30.00
N PRO A 251 5.60 2.98 -28.71
CA PRO A 251 6.57 1.95 -28.36
C PRO A 251 6.11 0.59 -28.89
N THR A 252 7.03 -0.17 -29.49
CA THR A 252 6.74 -1.53 -29.98
C THR A 252 6.41 -2.48 -28.82
N GLY A 253 7.12 -2.32 -27.68
CA GLY A 253 6.98 -3.21 -26.54
C GLY A 253 7.47 -4.64 -26.82
N MET A 254 7.40 -5.49 -25.80
CA MET A 254 7.61 -6.93 -25.95
C MET A 254 6.41 -7.57 -26.64
N SER A 255 6.68 -8.54 -27.56
CA SER A 255 5.62 -9.31 -28.20
C SER A 255 4.93 -10.29 -27.25
N ASP A 256 3.76 -10.80 -27.64
CA ASP A 256 3.04 -11.81 -26.88
C ASP A 256 3.88 -13.09 -26.72
N GLU A 257 4.71 -13.46 -27.73
CA GLU A 257 5.63 -14.59 -27.67
C GLU A 257 6.74 -14.37 -26.63
N GLN A 258 7.32 -13.17 -26.59
CA GLN A 258 8.36 -12.81 -25.62
C GLN A 258 7.79 -12.82 -24.19
N MET A 259 6.60 -12.26 -23.98
CA MET A 259 5.92 -12.29 -22.70
C MET A 259 5.56 -13.74 -22.27
N ALA A 260 5.16 -14.59 -23.21
CA ALA A 260 4.87 -16.00 -22.94
C ALA A 260 6.15 -16.79 -22.63
N GLU A 261 7.26 -16.49 -23.28
CA GLU A 261 8.58 -17.07 -22.97
C GLU A 261 9.00 -16.74 -21.54
N MET A 262 8.88 -15.48 -21.13
CA MET A 262 9.12 -15.07 -19.74
C MET A 262 8.24 -15.81 -18.74
N SER A 263 6.93 -15.90 -19.01
CA SER A 263 6.00 -16.56 -18.10
C SER A 263 6.40 -18.04 -17.89
N ARG A 264 6.88 -18.71 -18.93
CA ARG A 264 7.41 -20.09 -18.81
C ARG A 264 8.72 -20.14 -18.04
N ALA A 265 9.66 -19.22 -18.36
CA ALA A 265 11.00 -19.21 -17.76
C ALA A 265 10.97 -18.94 -16.25
N PHE A 266 10.06 -18.09 -15.80
CA PHE A 266 9.93 -17.67 -14.39
C PHE A 266 8.75 -18.32 -13.65
N ASN A 267 8.03 -19.28 -14.27
CA ASN A 267 6.83 -19.92 -13.71
C ASN A 267 5.76 -18.93 -13.24
N LEU A 268 5.56 -17.82 -13.99
CA LEU A 268 4.58 -16.81 -13.65
C LEU A 268 3.15 -17.32 -13.90
N PRO A 269 2.14 -16.81 -13.16
CA PRO A 269 0.74 -17.10 -13.44
C PRO A 269 0.37 -16.66 -14.87
N ARG A 270 -0.61 -17.37 -15.44
CA ARG A 270 -1.08 -17.13 -16.81
C ARG A 270 -2.08 -15.99 -16.88
#